data_c954760e3bd58288e6017c0da3bd3e47
#
_entry.id   c954760e3bd58288e6017c0da3bd3e47
#
_cell.length_a   1.000
_cell.length_b   1.000
_cell.length_c   1.000
_cell.angle_alpha   90.00
_cell.angle_beta   90.00
_cell.angle_gamma   90.00
#
_symmetry.space_group_name_H-M   'P 1'
#
loop_
_entity.id
_entity.type
_entity.pdbx_description
1 polymer ?
#
loop_
_entity_poly.entity_id
_entity_poly.type
_entity_poly.pdbx_seq_one_letter_code
_entity_poly.pdbx_strand_id
1 'polypeptide(L)'
;MLRTLTLVAVALAALPAQAQQKIGFVDSDQILAQMPEFQTAQQELDRAVGQWQAEVAALDAEAGELADEFAAREILYTDAERRVQLDAIQAKRAERDALRTRYFGPEGELFREQQTRFRPAQERLLAAVEAVADDGEFDYVFDRSGDYVFLYTRPRHNLTELVKEELGIGVGASTAGTGR
;
A
#
# COMPACT_ATOMS: atom_id res chain seq x y z
N MET A 1 -41.16 -22.49 -53.45
CA MET A 1 -41.47 -21.91 -52.14
C MET A 1 -40.61 -22.54 -50.97
N LEU A 2 -40.26 -23.82 -51.00
CA LEU A 2 -39.48 -24.48 -49.94
C LEU A 2 -38.04 -23.99 -49.83
N ARG A 3 -37.36 -23.60 -50.93
CA ARG A 3 -35.96 -23.09 -50.97
C ARG A 3 -35.79 -21.70 -50.41
N THR A 4 -36.81 -20.87 -50.48
CA THR A 4 -36.79 -19.51 -49.92
C THR A 4 -36.96 -19.51 -48.37
N LEU A 5 -37.69 -20.49 -47.84
CA LEU A 5 -37.91 -20.64 -46.41
C LEU A 5 -36.64 -21.09 -45.68
N THR A 6 -35.84 -21.95 -46.32
CA THR A 6 -34.55 -22.45 -45.74
C THR A 6 -33.51 -21.35 -45.66
N LEU A 7 -33.46 -20.41 -46.61
CA LEU A 7 -32.50 -19.29 -46.60
C LEU A 7 -32.81 -18.26 -45.50
N VAL A 8 -34.09 -18.03 -45.18
CA VAL A 8 -34.50 -17.13 -44.09
C VAL A 8 -34.18 -17.73 -42.70
N ALA A 9 -34.32 -19.05 -42.53
CA ALA A 9 -33.99 -19.74 -41.28
C ALA A 9 -32.49 -19.69 -40.94
N VAL A 10 -31.58 -19.75 -41.95
CA VAL A 10 -30.14 -19.65 -41.77
C VAL A 10 -29.70 -18.22 -41.45
N ALA A 11 -30.38 -17.20 -41.95
CA ALA A 11 -30.08 -15.80 -41.67
C ALA A 11 -30.45 -15.37 -40.23
N LEU A 12 -31.44 -16.02 -39.60
CA LEU A 12 -31.81 -15.76 -38.21
C LEU A 12 -30.82 -16.37 -37.18
N ALA A 13 -29.99 -17.34 -37.56
CA ALA A 13 -29.02 -17.98 -36.71
C ALA A 13 -27.71 -17.17 -36.57
N ALA A 14 -27.52 -16.09 -37.32
CA ALA A 14 -26.35 -15.23 -37.33
C ALA A 14 -26.51 -13.97 -36.46
N LEU A 15 -27.29 -14.03 -35.37
CA LEU A 15 -27.27 -12.96 -34.36
C LEU A 15 -25.90 -12.98 -33.69
N PRO A 16 -25.10 -11.89 -33.73
CA PRO A 16 -23.85 -11.84 -33.01
C PRO A 16 -24.19 -12.04 -31.53
N ALA A 17 -23.67 -13.11 -30.94
CA ALA A 17 -23.64 -13.25 -29.49
C ALA A 17 -22.85 -12.03 -28.96
N GLN A 18 -23.58 -11.03 -28.49
CA GLN A 18 -22.95 -9.89 -27.76
C GLN A 18 -22.35 -10.50 -26.53
N ALA A 19 -21.06 -10.78 -26.57
CA ALA A 19 -20.29 -11.17 -25.38
C ALA A 19 -20.40 -9.99 -24.42
N GLN A 20 -21.29 -10.09 -23.46
CA GLN A 20 -21.46 -9.07 -22.43
C GLN A 20 -20.31 -9.20 -21.46
N GLN A 21 -19.34 -8.28 -21.53
CA GLN A 21 -18.21 -8.25 -20.60
C GLN A 21 -18.70 -8.19 -19.16
N LYS A 22 -18.18 -9.10 -18.35
CA LYS A 22 -18.50 -9.18 -16.93
C LYS A 22 -17.43 -8.46 -16.15
N ILE A 23 -17.80 -7.35 -15.51
CA ILE A 23 -16.91 -6.48 -14.77
C ILE A 23 -17.23 -6.60 -13.29
N GLY A 24 -16.20 -6.89 -12.48
CA GLY A 24 -16.24 -6.89 -11.03
C GLY A 24 -15.41 -5.75 -10.42
N PHE A 25 -15.50 -5.59 -9.11
CA PHE A 25 -14.62 -4.71 -8.36
C PHE A 25 -14.35 -5.28 -6.98
N VAL A 26 -13.18 -4.92 -6.44
CA VAL A 26 -12.73 -5.22 -5.08
C VAL A 26 -12.37 -3.93 -4.35
N ASP A 27 -12.27 -4.01 -3.03
CA ASP A 27 -11.70 -2.99 -2.16
C ASP A 27 -10.43 -3.59 -1.56
N SER A 28 -9.29 -3.35 -2.21
CA SER A 28 -8.01 -3.96 -1.81
C SER A 28 -7.55 -3.48 -0.44
N ASP A 29 -7.79 -2.22 -0.08
CA ASP A 29 -7.44 -1.68 1.24
C ASP A 29 -8.21 -2.39 2.35
N GLN A 30 -9.50 -2.64 2.14
CA GLN A 30 -10.33 -3.37 3.10
C GLN A 30 -9.86 -4.82 3.28
N ILE A 31 -9.37 -5.46 2.24
CA ILE A 31 -8.86 -6.84 2.28
C ILE A 31 -7.50 -6.84 2.98
N LEU A 32 -6.54 -6.03 2.50
CA LEU A 32 -5.19 -5.94 3.06
C LEU A 32 -5.21 -5.64 4.56
N ALA A 33 -6.06 -4.70 5.01
CA ALA A 33 -6.18 -4.35 6.42
C ALA A 33 -6.59 -5.54 7.32
N GLN A 34 -7.19 -6.60 6.75
CA GLN A 34 -7.60 -7.80 7.48
C GLN A 34 -6.60 -8.96 7.32
N MET A 35 -5.61 -8.86 6.44
CA MET A 35 -4.58 -9.88 6.25
C MET A 35 -3.55 -9.84 7.38
N PRO A 36 -3.33 -10.95 8.14
CA PRO A 36 -2.38 -10.97 9.26
C PRO A 36 -0.95 -10.61 8.85
N GLU A 37 -0.51 -11.05 7.67
CA GLU A 37 0.81 -10.75 7.14
C GLU A 37 0.99 -9.26 6.84
N PHE A 38 -0.04 -8.57 6.34
CA PHE A 38 -0.02 -7.13 6.12
C PHE A 38 0.05 -6.36 7.44
N GLN A 39 -0.77 -6.77 8.43
CA GLN A 39 -0.74 -6.17 9.77
C GLN A 39 0.61 -6.34 10.45
N THR A 40 1.23 -7.52 10.31
CA THR A 40 2.57 -7.79 10.84
C THR A 40 3.62 -6.91 10.17
N ALA A 41 3.60 -6.83 8.83
CA ALA A 41 4.48 -5.98 8.06
C ALA A 41 4.35 -4.49 8.44
N GLN A 42 3.11 -4.02 8.63
CA GLN A 42 2.83 -2.66 9.09
C GLN A 42 3.43 -2.38 10.47
N GLN A 43 3.23 -3.29 11.44
CA GLN A 43 3.78 -3.13 12.79
C GLN A 43 5.31 -3.12 12.81
N GLU A 44 5.94 -3.96 11.99
CA GLU A 44 7.40 -4.00 11.86
C GLU A 44 7.94 -2.72 11.22
N LEU A 45 7.26 -2.22 10.19
CA LEU A 45 7.61 -0.95 9.55
C LEU A 45 7.48 0.22 10.52
N ASP A 46 6.38 0.29 11.28
CA ASP A 46 6.15 1.34 12.26
C ASP A 46 7.24 1.36 13.35
N ARG A 47 7.70 0.18 13.80
CA ARG A 47 8.83 0.07 14.73
C ARG A 47 10.13 0.60 14.13
N ALA A 48 10.44 0.22 12.87
CA ALA A 48 11.63 0.69 12.18
C ALA A 48 11.61 2.22 11.99
N VAL A 49 10.46 2.76 11.56
CA VAL A 49 10.25 4.21 11.42
C VAL A 49 10.45 4.93 12.75
N GLY A 50 9.90 4.39 13.85
CA GLY A 50 10.09 4.95 15.18
C GLY A 50 11.57 4.99 15.60
N GLN A 51 12.34 3.94 15.30
CA GLN A 51 13.78 3.90 15.57
C GLN A 51 14.54 4.94 14.74
N TRP A 52 14.28 5.03 13.43
CA TRP A 52 14.91 6.00 12.55
C TRP A 52 14.61 7.46 12.94
N GLN A 53 13.37 7.73 13.35
CA GLN A 53 12.98 9.04 13.86
C GLN A 53 13.75 9.38 15.15
N ALA A 54 13.92 8.42 16.04
CA ALA A 54 14.70 8.62 17.27
C ALA A 54 16.19 8.89 16.98
N GLU A 55 16.79 8.18 16.02
CA GLU A 55 18.19 8.41 15.61
C GLU A 55 18.39 9.81 15.02
N VAL A 56 17.48 10.25 14.13
CA VAL A 56 17.52 11.59 13.54
C VAL A 56 17.31 12.66 14.63
N ALA A 57 16.39 12.43 15.57
CA ALA A 57 16.13 13.35 16.67
C ALA A 57 17.31 13.46 17.63
N ALA A 58 18.06 12.37 17.88
CA ALA A 58 19.26 12.39 18.69
C ALA A 58 20.34 13.30 18.09
N LEU A 59 20.60 13.19 16.79
CA LEU A 59 21.54 14.07 16.10
C LEU A 59 21.09 15.55 16.08
N ASP A 60 19.78 15.78 15.99
CA ASP A 60 19.22 17.14 16.06
C ASP A 60 19.40 17.74 17.46
N ALA A 61 19.20 16.95 18.50
CA ALA A 61 19.46 17.36 19.89
C ALA A 61 20.95 17.66 20.11
N GLU A 62 21.86 16.78 19.66
CA GLU A 62 23.31 17.01 19.74
C GLU A 62 23.73 18.31 19.03
N ALA A 63 23.18 18.57 17.83
CA ALA A 63 23.43 19.81 17.10
C ALA A 63 22.88 21.04 17.84
N GLY A 64 21.74 20.90 18.51
CA GLY A 64 21.13 21.91 19.35
C GLY A 64 22.00 22.23 20.56
N GLU A 65 22.45 21.20 21.31
CA GLU A 65 23.36 21.37 22.49
C GLU A 65 24.66 22.08 22.12
N LEU A 66 25.29 21.69 20.99
CA LEU A 66 26.49 22.37 20.50
C LEU A 66 26.22 23.85 20.16
N ALA A 67 25.08 24.14 19.57
CA ALA A 67 24.70 25.52 19.23
C ALA A 67 24.42 26.37 20.49
N ASP A 68 23.75 25.80 21.49
CA ASP A 68 23.44 26.47 22.74
C ASP A 68 24.72 26.70 23.56
N GLU A 69 25.65 25.73 23.61
CA GLU A 69 26.96 25.88 24.25
C GLU A 69 27.78 26.96 23.55
N PHE A 70 27.80 26.99 22.23
CA PHE A 70 28.45 28.03 21.45
C PHE A 70 27.89 29.41 21.80
N ALA A 71 26.56 29.58 21.77
CA ALA A 71 25.91 30.85 22.06
C ALA A 71 26.21 31.35 23.48
N ALA A 72 26.24 30.47 24.48
CA ALA A 72 26.54 30.80 25.86
C ALA A 72 27.99 31.31 26.08
N ARG A 73 28.90 30.92 25.18
CA ARG A 73 30.35 31.22 25.34
C ARG A 73 30.91 32.03 24.17
N GLU A 74 30.12 32.47 23.23
CA GLU A 74 30.55 33.12 21.97
C GLU A 74 31.53 34.29 22.23
N ILE A 75 31.27 35.12 23.24
CA ILE A 75 32.10 36.27 23.58
C ILE A 75 33.50 35.91 24.14
N LEU A 76 33.69 34.66 24.54
CA LEU A 76 34.94 34.16 25.08
C LEU A 76 35.86 33.56 24.00
N TYR A 77 35.35 33.28 22.83
CA TYR A 77 36.07 32.63 21.74
C TYR A 77 36.86 33.63 20.92
N THR A 78 38.07 33.25 20.53
CA THR A 78 38.82 33.88 19.46
C THR A 78 38.12 33.60 18.11
N ASP A 79 38.46 34.36 17.06
CA ASP A 79 37.90 34.13 15.72
C ASP A 79 38.22 32.74 15.16
N ALA A 80 39.37 32.17 15.54
CA ALA A 80 39.75 30.82 15.14
C ALA A 80 38.88 29.76 15.83
N GLU A 81 38.73 29.88 17.15
CA GLU A 81 37.89 28.97 17.95
C GLU A 81 36.42 29.06 17.54
N ARG A 82 35.91 30.25 17.27
CA ARG A 82 34.53 30.47 16.77
C ARG A 82 34.27 29.71 15.50
N ARG A 83 35.21 29.75 14.52
CA ARG A 83 35.08 28.98 13.28
C ARG A 83 35.01 27.48 13.53
N VAL A 84 35.91 26.97 14.38
CA VAL A 84 35.93 25.54 14.75
C VAL A 84 34.59 25.09 15.34
N GLN A 85 34.01 25.89 16.24
CA GLN A 85 32.69 25.55 16.83
C GLN A 85 31.56 25.61 15.81
N LEU A 86 31.52 26.61 14.97
CA LEU A 86 30.52 26.72 13.89
C LEU A 86 30.65 25.57 12.90
N ASP A 87 31.86 25.18 12.52
CA ASP A 87 32.10 24.03 11.64
C ASP A 87 31.62 22.72 12.28
N ALA A 88 31.85 22.54 13.58
CA ALA A 88 31.35 21.36 14.31
C ALA A 88 29.83 21.30 14.33
N ILE A 89 29.13 22.42 14.57
CA ILE A 89 27.68 22.52 14.53
C ILE A 89 27.16 22.19 13.11
N GLN A 90 27.78 22.75 12.09
CA GLN A 90 27.41 22.48 10.70
C GLN A 90 27.64 21.02 10.29
N ALA A 91 28.76 20.44 10.73
CA ALA A 91 29.03 19.01 10.48
C ALA A 91 27.95 18.11 11.12
N LYS A 92 27.54 18.39 12.37
CA LYS A 92 26.50 17.62 13.05
C LYS A 92 25.14 17.77 12.36
N ARG A 93 24.78 18.97 11.92
CA ARG A 93 23.57 19.21 11.13
C ARG A 93 23.60 18.49 9.77
N ALA A 94 24.73 18.47 9.11
CA ALA A 94 24.90 17.75 7.85
C ALA A 94 24.76 16.23 8.06
N GLU A 95 25.29 15.69 9.14
CA GLU A 95 25.12 14.28 9.52
C GLU A 95 23.64 13.93 9.72
N ARG A 96 22.89 14.75 10.49
CA ARG A 96 21.46 14.61 10.68
C ARG A 96 20.70 14.61 9.34
N ASP A 97 21.00 15.59 8.48
CA ASP A 97 20.31 15.74 7.19
C ASP A 97 20.62 14.58 6.24
N ALA A 98 21.85 14.08 6.24
CA ALA A 98 22.24 12.89 5.49
C ALA A 98 21.48 11.64 5.99
N LEU A 99 21.41 11.46 7.31
CA LEU A 99 20.68 10.34 7.91
C LEU A 99 19.16 10.42 7.61
N ARG A 100 18.58 11.61 7.73
CA ARG A 100 17.18 11.87 7.38
C ARG A 100 16.90 11.54 5.92
N THR A 101 17.78 11.96 5.01
CA THR A 101 17.65 11.67 3.58
C THR A 101 17.79 10.18 3.30
N ARG A 102 18.71 9.50 3.99
CA ARG A 102 18.88 8.06 3.88
C ARG A 102 17.61 7.31 4.27
N TYR A 103 16.96 7.68 5.37
CA TYR A 103 15.78 6.99 5.86
C TYR A 103 14.51 7.41 5.12
N PHE A 104 14.30 8.71 4.95
CA PHE A 104 13.01 9.28 4.53
C PHE A 104 13.07 9.96 3.15
N GLY A 105 14.20 9.89 2.45
CA GLY A 105 14.31 10.41 1.09
C GLY A 105 13.47 9.62 0.08
N PRO A 106 13.32 10.13 -1.15
CA PRO A 106 12.45 9.51 -2.17
C PRO A 106 12.76 8.05 -2.48
N GLU A 107 14.03 7.64 -2.38
CA GLU A 107 14.51 6.25 -2.52
C GLU A 107 15.14 5.73 -1.23
N GLY A 108 14.72 6.26 -0.09
CA GLY A 108 15.25 5.94 1.22
C GLY A 108 14.84 4.54 1.71
N GLU A 109 15.33 4.21 2.93
CA GLU A 109 15.05 2.93 3.55
C GLU A 109 13.54 2.70 3.74
N LEU A 110 12.78 3.75 4.09
CA LEU A 110 11.33 3.66 4.24
C LEU A 110 10.65 3.12 2.97
N PHE A 111 11.00 3.68 1.82
CA PHE A 111 10.43 3.25 0.54
C PHE A 111 10.78 1.79 0.21
N ARG A 112 12.02 1.39 0.44
CA ARG A 112 12.51 0.02 0.19
C ARG A 112 11.84 -0.99 1.12
N GLU A 113 11.74 -0.66 2.40
CA GLU A 113 11.11 -1.51 3.39
C GLU A 113 9.61 -1.68 3.12
N GLN A 114 8.91 -0.60 2.75
CA GLN A 114 7.52 -0.68 2.32
C GLN A 114 7.34 -1.67 1.16
N GLN A 115 8.12 -1.52 0.10
CA GLN A 115 8.03 -2.41 -1.05
C GLN A 115 8.31 -3.87 -0.67
N THR A 116 9.35 -4.10 0.12
CA THR A 116 9.77 -5.46 0.48
C THR A 116 8.77 -6.15 1.40
N ARG A 117 8.27 -5.44 2.41
CA ARG A 117 7.40 -6.02 3.46
C ARG A 117 5.96 -6.22 3.01
N PHE A 118 5.44 -5.32 2.17
CA PHE A 118 4.05 -5.44 1.71
C PHE A 118 3.89 -6.33 0.47
N ARG A 119 4.95 -6.56 -0.29
CA ARG A 119 4.90 -7.40 -1.50
C ARG A 119 4.25 -8.77 -1.29
N PRO A 120 4.60 -9.58 -0.27
CA PRO A 120 3.99 -10.89 -0.10
C PRO A 120 2.47 -10.84 0.09
N ALA A 121 1.96 -9.85 0.85
CA ALA A 121 0.53 -9.66 1.04
C ALA A 121 -0.16 -9.23 -0.26
N GLN A 122 0.46 -8.33 -1.04
CA GLN A 122 -0.05 -7.87 -2.32
C GLN A 122 -0.10 -9.00 -3.36
N GLU A 123 0.95 -9.81 -3.46
CA GLU A 123 1.01 -10.96 -4.36
C GLU A 123 -0.06 -12.01 -4.01
N ARG A 124 -0.26 -12.28 -2.72
CA ARG A 124 -1.29 -13.19 -2.25
C ARG A 124 -2.70 -12.65 -2.50
N LEU A 125 -2.92 -11.36 -2.30
CA LEU A 125 -4.18 -10.70 -2.65
C LEU A 125 -4.47 -10.82 -4.14
N LEU A 126 -3.48 -10.51 -4.99
CA LEU A 126 -3.65 -10.58 -6.45
C LEU A 126 -4.02 -12.00 -6.89
N ALA A 127 -3.33 -13.02 -6.38
CA ALA A 127 -3.64 -14.42 -6.69
C ALA A 127 -5.08 -14.82 -6.28
N ALA A 128 -5.57 -14.33 -5.14
CA ALA A 128 -6.94 -14.58 -4.71
C ALA A 128 -7.96 -13.83 -5.58
N VAL A 129 -7.65 -12.60 -6.03
CA VAL A 129 -8.50 -11.87 -6.98
C VAL A 129 -8.58 -12.59 -8.31
N GLU A 130 -7.45 -13.09 -8.83
CA GLU A 130 -7.41 -13.89 -10.07
C GLU A 130 -8.25 -15.15 -9.95
N ALA A 131 -8.11 -15.91 -8.85
CA ALA A 131 -8.88 -17.13 -8.64
C ALA A 131 -10.39 -16.86 -8.59
N VAL A 132 -10.84 -15.84 -7.87
CA VAL A 132 -12.25 -15.43 -7.79
C VAL A 132 -12.76 -14.90 -9.12
N ALA A 133 -11.94 -14.20 -9.88
CA ALA A 133 -12.30 -13.68 -11.20
C ALA A 133 -12.49 -14.82 -12.22
N ASP A 134 -11.60 -15.78 -12.22
CA ASP A 134 -11.66 -16.96 -13.10
C ASP A 134 -12.89 -17.83 -12.77
N ASP A 135 -13.11 -18.15 -11.49
CA ASP A 135 -14.27 -18.94 -11.04
C ASP A 135 -15.60 -18.22 -11.37
N GLY A 136 -15.60 -16.92 -11.22
CA GLY A 136 -16.75 -16.08 -11.52
C GLY A 136 -16.90 -15.67 -12.97
N GLU A 137 -16.02 -16.10 -13.90
CA GLU A 137 -16.02 -15.71 -15.33
C GLU A 137 -16.06 -14.19 -15.54
N PHE A 138 -15.26 -13.44 -14.74
CA PHE A 138 -15.10 -11.99 -14.90
C PHE A 138 -14.01 -11.67 -15.91
N ASP A 139 -14.30 -10.79 -16.86
CA ASP A 139 -13.32 -10.30 -17.84
C ASP A 139 -12.41 -9.24 -17.26
N TYR A 140 -12.89 -8.45 -16.29
CA TYR A 140 -12.15 -7.38 -15.61
C TYR A 140 -12.56 -7.27 -14.16
N VAL A 141 -11.56 -7.04 -13.30
CA VAL A 141 -11.77 -6.65 -11.90
C VAL A 141 -11.03 -5.35 -11.64
N PHE A 142 -11.73 -4.34 -11.14
CA PHE A 142 -11.18 -3.04 -10.78
C PHE A 142 -10.99 -2.93 -9.28
N ASP A 143 -9.91 -2.25 -8.87
CA ASP A 143 -9.73 -1.90 -7.48
C ASP A 143 -10.42 -0.56 -7.18
N ARG A 144 -11.30 -0.57 -6.18
CA ARG A 144 -12.04 0.61 -5.75
C ARG A 144 -11.26 1.48 -4.75
N SER A 145 -10.24 0.93 -4.11
CA SER A 145 -9.40 1.65 -3.14
C SER A 145 -8.41 2.62 -3.81
N GLY A 146 -8.15 2.46 -5.11
CA GLY A 146 -7.24 3.31 -5.87
C GLY A 146 -7.83 4.69 -6.25
N ASP A 147 -7.06 5.44 -7.04
CA ASP A 147 -7.40 6.81 -7.47
C ASP A 147 -8.62 6.92 -8.40
N TYR A 148 -9.22 5.80 -8.78
CA TYR A 148 -10.40 5.78 -9.65
C TYR A 148 -11.67 6.06 -8.86
N VAL A 149 -12.38 7.13 -9.23
CA VAL A 149 -13.67 7.48 -8.60
C VAL A 149 -14.80 6.73 -9.27
N PHE A 150 -15.32 5.72 -8.61
CA PHE A 150 -16.59 5.09 -9.01
C PHE A 150 -17.76 5.85 -8.41
N LEU A 151 -18.57 6.51 -9.24
CA LEU A 151 -19.76 7.21 -8.78
C LEU A 151 -20.90 6.26 -8.39
N TYR A 152 -20.95 5.10 -9.01
CA TYR A 152 -21.94 4.07 -8.73
C TYR A 152 -21.45 2.70 -9.15
N THR A 153 -21.63 1.70 -8.29
CA THR A 153 -21.39 0.29 -8.57
C THR A 153 -22.54 -0.54 -8.02
N ARG A 154 -22.95 -1.57 -8.76
CA ARG A 154 -23.99 -2.48 -8.26
C ARG A 154 -23.36 -3.46 -7.24
N PRO A 155 -23.96 -3.65 -6.05
CA PRO A 155 -23.40 -4.53 -4.99
C PRO A 155 -23.09 -5.96 -5.46
N ARG A 156 -23.87 -6.49 -6.40
CA ARG A 156 -23.67 -7.85 -6.94
C ARG A 156 -22.35 -8.06 -7.69
N HIS A 157 -21.66 -6.98 -8.06
CA HIS A 157 -20.36 -7.01 -8.73
C HIS A 157 -19.19 -6.75 -7.77
N ASN A 158 -19.49 -6.62 -6.46
CA ASN A 158 -18.48 -6.51 -5.43
C ASN A 158 -17.94 -7.89 -5.08
N LEU A 159 -16.68 -8.13 -5.34
CA LEU A 159 -15.99 -9.40 -5.08
C LEU A 159 -15.20 -9.40 -3.78
N THR A 160 -15.20 -8.31 -3.01
CA THR A 160 -14.38 -8.12 -1.81
C THR A 160 -14.57 -9.26 -0.81
N GLU A 161 -15.81 -9.66 -0.53
CA GLU A 161 -16.07 -10.74 0.44
C GLU A 161 -15.66 -12.11 -0.11
N LEU A 162 -15.87 -12.38 -1.41
CA LEU A 162 -15.42 -13.62 -2.06
C LEU A 162 -13.90 -13.75 -2.01
N VAL A 163 -13.16 -12.65 -2.27
CA VAL A 163 -11.70 -12.63 -2.17
C VAL A 163 -11.23 -12.85 -0.73
N LYS A 164 -11.95 -12.32 0.27
CA LYS A 164 -11.65 -12.60 1.68
C LYS A 164 -11.86 -14.08 2.03
N GLU A 165 -12.93 -14.68 1.52
CA GLU A 165 -13.19 -16.11 1.68
C GLU A 165 -12.08 -16.96 1.05
N GLU A 166 -11.65 -16.64 -0.16
CA GLU A 166 -10.54 -17.28 -0.85
C GLU A 166 -9.21 -17.16 -0.06
N LEU A 167 -8.96 -16.00 0.54
CA LEU A 167 -7.81 -15.76 1.42
C LEU A 167 -7.92 -16.47 2.78
N GLY A 168 -9.10 -16.99 3.14
CA GLY A 168 -9.36 -17.58 4.45
C GLY A 168 -9.45 -16.54 5.59
N ILE A 169 -9.70 -15.26 5.24
CA ILE A 169 -9.90 -14.18 6.21
C ILE A 169 -11.40 -13.89 6.33
N GLY A 170 -11.89 -13.68 7.55
CA GLY A 170 -13.32 -13.38 7.79
C GLY A 170 -14.22 -14.60 8.03
N VAL A 171 -13.74 -15.83 7.97
CA VAL A 171 -14.55 -17.05 8.16
C VAL A 171 -14.82 -17.36 9.66
N GLY A 172 -14.37 -16.50 10.58
CA GLY A 172 -14.39 -16.75 12.01
C GLY A 172 -15.69 -16.42 12.77
N ALA A 173 -16.74 -15.90 12.12
CA ALA A 173 -17.93 -15.40 12.85
C ALA A 173 -19.26 -16.11 12.57
N SER A 174 -19.34 -17.13 11.68
CA SER A 174 -20.64 -17.69 11.28
C SER A 174 -20.88 -19.17 11.57
N THR A 175 -20.00 -19.89 12.26
CA THR A 175 -20.23 -21.32 12.59
C THR A 175 -20.42 -21.65 14.07
N ALA A 176 -20.90 -20.68 14.87
CA ALA A 176 -21.31 -20.96 16.25
C ALA A 176 -22.79 -20.60 16.43
N GLY A 177 -23.68 -21.44 15.93
CA GLY A 177 -25.09 -21.27 16.32
C GLY A 177 -26.15 -21.84 15.40
N THR A 178 -26.17 -23.15 15.15
CA THR A 178 -27.47 -23.83 15.05
C THR A 178 -27.25 -25.34 15.23
N GLY A 179 -27.19 -25.73 16.48
CA GLY A 179 -27.36 -27.10 16.92
C GLY A 179 -28.30 -27.10 18.07
N ARG A 180 -29.61 -27.14 17.76
CA ARG A 180 -30.65 -27.81 18.57
C ARG A 180 -32.00 -27.66 17.92
#